data_c961787bdad11986960909a2bf555f05
#
_entry.id   c961787bdad11986960909a2bf555f05
#
_cell.length_a   1.000
_cell.length_b   1.000
_cell.length_c   1.000
_cell.angle_alpha   90.00
_cell.angle_beta   90.00
_cell.angle_gamma   90.00
#
_symmetry.space_group_name_H-M   'P 1'
#
loop_
_entity.id
_entity.type
_entity.pdbx_description
1 polymer ?
#
loop_
_entity_poly.entity_id
_entity_poly.type
_entity_poly.pdbx_seq_one_letter_code
_entity_poly.pdbx_strand_id
1 'polypeptide(L)'
;GGMRINGSRVILRGACIHHENGILGAVNHPFADARKIELLQKYGYNAIRSAHNPTSQATLEACDRMGMLVLDEYVDMWYIHKNKYDYASQFAEEWQNDLKALVERDYNHPCVVMYSTGNEVAETGQKKGIAFARQMTDYIHTMDDRPVTCGINIFFNLLYSLGFGIYSDKKADNAAKAPKKKKSVGSEFFNDLAGLLGATTMKIGATMPGCNAKTKHAFAAMDVAGYNYGIK
;
A
#
# COMPACT_ATOMS: atom_id res chain seq x y z
N GLY A 1 -12.07 20.91 -0.47
CA GLY A 1 -11.07 19.89 -0.29
C GLY A 1 -10.94 18.96 -1.48
N GLY A 2 -9.93 18.11 -1.46
CA GLY A 2 -9.61 17.15 -2.50
C GLY A 2 -8.39 17.54 -3.33
N MET A 3 -7.86 16.54 -4.04
CA MET A 3 -6.67 16.69 -4.87
C MET A 3 -6.91 17.68 -6.01
N ARG A 4 -5.91 18.50 -6.27
CA ARG A 4 -5.90 19.43 -7.42
C ARG A 4 -4.58 19.32 -8.15
N ILE A 5 -4.65 19.34 -9.48
CA ILE A 5 -3.49 19.44 -10.37
C ILE A 5 -3.68 20.66 -11.24
N ASN A 6 -2.73 21.57 -11.26
CA ASN A 6 -2.79 22.84 -11.98
C ASN A 6 -4.10 23.61 -11.71
N GLY A 7 -4.54 23.65 -10.43
CA GLY A 7 -5.75 24.33 -10.00
C GLY A 7 -7.07 23.56 -10.24
N SER A 8 -7.09 22.56 -11.10
CA SER A 8 -8.27 21.75 -11.42
C SER A 8 -8.42 20.59 -10.44
N ARG A 9 -9.67 20.33 -9.99
CA ARG A 9 -9.97 19.19 -9.13
C ARG A 9 -9.81 17.88 -9.90
N VAL A 10 -9.06 16.95 -9.34
CA VAL A 10 -8.84 15.61 -9.91
C VAL A 10 -9.40 14.55 -8.96
N ILE A 11 -10.16 13.62 -9.51
CA ILE A 11 -10.59 12.40 -8.82
C ILE A 11 -9.78 11.25 -9.40
N LEU A 12 -8.99 10.60 -8.56
CA LEU A 12 -8.22 9.43 -8.96
C LEU A 12 -9.18 8.24 -9.12
N ARG A 13 -9.28 7.74 -10.35
CA ARG A 13 -9.96 6.48 -10.70
C ARG A 13 -8.89 5.49 -11.06
N GLY A 14 -8.41 4.79 -10.04
CA GLY A 14 -7.23 3.95 -10.14
C GLY A 14 -7.49 2.48 -9.90
N ALA A 15 -6.46 1.69 -10.20
CA ALA A 15 -6.36 0.29 -9.84
C ALA A 15 -5.00 0.02 -9.20
N CYS A 16 -4.95 -0.94 -8.27
CA CYS A 16 -3.68 -1.51 -7.84
C CYS A 16 -3.13 -2.38 -8.96
N ILE A 17 -1.86 -2.21 -9.29
CA ILE A 17 -1.15 -3.08 -10.23
C ILE A 17 0.07 -3.68 -9.55
N HIS A 18 0.23 -4.98 -9.77
CA HIS A 18 1.38 -5.74 -9.31
C HIS A 18 2.41 -5.90 -10.44
N HIS A 19 3.62 -6.30 -10.09
CA HIS A 19 4.64 -6.71 -11.05
C HIS A 19 4.23 -8.04 -11.69
N GLU A 20 3.30 -7.96 -12.62
CA GLU A 20 2.74 -9.11 -13.32
C GLU A 20 2.50 -8.78 -14.80
N ASN A 21 3.18 -9.50 -15.66
CA ASN A 21 3.11 -9.34 -17.12
C ASN A 21 2.76 -10.67 -17.82
N GLY A 22 1.80 -11.42 -17.25
CA GLY A 22 1.31 -12.67 -17.79
C GLY A 22 2.43 -13.70 -17.97
N ILE A 23 2.65 -14.15 -19.20
CA ILE A 23 3.68 -15.14 -19.53
C ILE A 23 5.11 -14.69 -19.15
N LEU A 24 5.36 -13.38 -19.03
CA LEU A 24 6.66 -12.83 -18.61
C LEU A 24 6.86 -12.87 -17.09
N GLY A 25 5.85 -13.29 -16.32
CA GLY A 25 5.90 -13.27 -14.86
C GLY A 25 6.08 -11.85 -14.30
N ALA A 26 7.00 -11.69 -13.36
CA ALA A 26 7.31 -10.41 -12.74
C ALA A 26 8.34 -9.56 -13.49
N VAL A 27 8.77 -10.00 -14.66
CA VAL A 27 9.73 -9.25 -15.46
C VAL A 27 9.07 -8.01 -16.06
N ASN A 28 9.68 -6.85 -15.81
CA ASN A 28 9.27 -5.60 -16.43
C ASN A 28 9.87 -5.48 -17.83
N HIS A 29 9.02 -5.12 -18.78
CA HIS A 29 9.42 -4.93 -20.16
C HIS A 29 8.72 -3.68 -20.71
N PRO A 30 9.44 -2.71 -21.32
CA PRO A 30 8.87 -1.42 -21.72
C PRO A 30 7.57 -1.51 -22.52
N PHE A 31 7.49 -2.45 -23.46
CA PHE A 31 6.27 -2.64 -24.27
C PHE A 31 5.11 -3.29 -23.49
N ALA A 32 5.41 -4.22 -22.60
CA ALA A 32 4.38 -4.87 -21.77
C ALA A 32 3.81 -3.88 -20.75
N ASP A 33 4.67 -3.08 -20.11
CA ASP A 33 4.27 -2.05 -19.16
C ASP A 33 3.48 -0.94 -19.86
N ALA A 34 3.95 -0.43 -21.00
CA ALA A 34 3.22 0.55 -21.80
C ALA A 34 1.84 0.03 -22.24
N ARG A 35 1.75 -1.22 -22.71
CA ARG A 35 0.48 -1.85 -23.08
C ARG A 35 -0.49 -1.93 -21.89
N LYS A 36 0.01 -2.23 -20.68
CA LYS A 36 -0.79 -2.27 -19.45
C LYS A 36 -1.42 -0.91 -19.17
N ILE A 37 -0.63 0.17 -19.24
CA ILE A 37 -1.09 1.53 -19.03
C ILE A 37 -2.12 1.95 -20.10
N GLU A 38 -1.84 1.66 -21.37
CA GLU A 38 -2.77 1.93 -22.48
C GLU A 38 -4.13 1.25 -22.26
N LEU A 39 -4.14 -0.02 -21.87
CA LEU A 39 -5.37 -0.75 -21.58
C LEU A 39 -6.14 -0.14 -20.42
N LEU A 40 -5.46 0.24 -19.34
CA LEU A 40 -6.12 0.89 -18.20
C LEU A 40 -6.77 2.21 -18.62
N GLN A 41 -6.09 3.05 -19.38
CA GLN A 41 -6.67 4.30 -19.92
C GLN A 41 -7.88 4.06 -20.81
N LYS A 42 -7.80 3.07 -21.69
CA LYS A 42 -8.91 2.68 -22.57
C LYS A 42 -10.18 2.32 -21.78
N TYR A 43 -10.01 1.78 -20.56
CA TYR A 43 -11.13 1.46 -19.67
C TYR A 43 -11.47 2.58 -18.66
N GLY A 44 -10.94 3.79 -18.86
CA GLY A 44 -11.31 4.98 -18.10
C GLY A 44 -10.55 5.18 -16.78
N TYR A 45 -9.48 4.45 -16.55
CA TYR A 45 -8.58 4.70 -15.45
C TYR A 45 -7.69 5.91 -15.73
N ASN A 46 -7.42 6.71 -14.71
CA ASN A 46 -6.49 7.84 -14.78
C ASN A 46 -5.37 7.76 -13.74
N ALA A 47 -5.37 6.70 -12.92
CA ALA A 47 -4.36 6.49 -11.89
C ALA A 47 -4.06 5.00 -11.69
N ILE A 48 -2.87 4.73 -11.19
CA ILE A 48 -2.45 3.42 -10.69
C ILE A 48 -1.84 3.56 -9.30
N ARG A 49 -1.93 2.50 -8.50
CA ARG A 49 -1.14 2.29 -7.30
C ARG A 49 -0.21 1.12 -7.53
N SER A 50 1.10 1.32 -7.38
CA SER A 50 2.05 0.22 -7.41
C SER A 50 1.85 -0.65 -6.16
N ALA A 51 1.53 -1.90 -6.33
CA ALA A 51 1.18 -2.77 -5.20
C ALA A 51 2.13 -3.97 -5.15
N HIS A 52 2.84 -4.21 -4.07
CA HIS A 52 3.02 -3.36 -2.91
C HIS A 52 4.51 -3.08 -2.76
N ASN A 53 5.07 -2.44 -3.73
CA ASN A 53 6.50 -2.12 -3.85
C ASN A 53 6.70 -1.09 -4.99
N PRO A 54 7.87 -0.44 -5.07
CA PRO A 54 8.14 0.59 -6.08
C PRO A 54 7.93 0.06 -7.50
N THR A 55 7.24 0.84 -8.34
CA THR A 55 7.01 0.46 -9.74
C THR A 55 8.28 0.51 -10.58
N SER A 56 8.27 -0.09 -11.76
CA SER A 56 9.43 -0.07 -12.66
C SER A 56 9.65 1.28 -13.31
N GLN A 57 10.89 1.57 -13.67
CA GLN A 57 11.25 2.73 -14.48
C GLN A 57 10.44 2.76 -15.79
N ALA A 58 10.29 1.61 -16.46
CA ALA A 58 9.52 1.50 -17.70
C ALA A 58 8.04 1.87 -17.52
N THR A 59 7.44 1.51 -16.37
CA THR A 59 6.07 1.91 -16.03
C THR A 59 5.98 3.41 -15.80
N LEU A 60 6.92 4.01 -15.05
CA LEU A 60 6.95 5.47 -14.83
C LEU A 60 7.05 6.24 -16.14
N GLU A 61 7.98 5.85 -17.01
CA GLU A 61 8.14 6.46 -18.33
C GLU A 61 6.88 6.32 -19.21
N ALA A 62 6.20 5.18 -19.14
CA ALA A 62 4.93 4.99 -19.84
C ALA A 62 3.84 5.90 -19.26
N CYS A 63 3.76 6.01 -17.93
CA CYS A 63 2.80 6.88 -17.24
C CYS A 63 3.04 8.35 -17.56
N ASP A 64 4.29 8.82 -17.56
CA ASP A 64 4.64 10.19 -17.95
C ASP A 64 4.19 10.50 -19.39
N ARG A 65 4.50 9.62 -20.34
CA ARG A 65 4.12 9.82 -21.75
C ARG A 65 2.61 9.81 -21.97
N MET A 66 1.89 8.98 -21.23
CA MET A 66 0.45 8.76 -21.44
C MET A 66 -0.43 9.59 -20.49
N GLY A 67 0.15 10.26 -19.48
CA GLY A 67 -0.60 11.03 -18.49
C GLY A 67 -1.37 10.18 -17.46
N MET A 68 -0.90 8.96 -17.17
CA MET A 68 -1.43 8.13 -16.09
C MET A 68 -0.80 8.55 -14.77
N LEU A 69 -1.60 8.89 -13.77
CA LEU A 69 -1.11 9.29 -12.45
C LEU A 69 -0.68 8.07 -11.64
N VAL A 70 0.35 8.24 -10.82
CA VAL A 70 0.93 7.15 -10.03
C VAL A 70 0.90 7.51 -8.54
N LEU A 71 0.37 6.60 -7.74
CA LEU A 71 0.65 6.48 -6.32
C LEU A 71 1.72 5.40 -6.19
N ASP A 72 2.97 5.82 -5.94
CA ASP A 72 4.06 4.85 -5.83
C ASP A 72 4.25 4.40 -4.39
N GLU A 73 4.26 3.08 -4.20
CA GLU A 73 4.27 2.46 -2.88
C GLU A 73 5.63 1.87 -2.56
N TYR A 74 6.12 2.16 -1.35
CA TYR A 74 7.43 1.73 -0.92
C TYR A 74 7.50 0.24 -0.63
N VAL A 75 6.64 -0.25 0.27
CA VAL A 75 6.77 -1.62 0.78
C VAL A 75 5.46 -2.19 1.31
N ASP A 76 5.32 -3.52 1.28
CA ASP A 76 4.13 -4.21 1.79
C ASP A 76 4.13 -4.37 3.32
N MET A 77 5.31 -4.44 3.96
CA MET A 77 5.46 -4.67 5.41
C MET A 77 6.53 -3.75 6.01
N TRP A 78 6.40 -3.44 7.30
CA TRP A 78 7.47 -2.77 8.04
C TRP A 78 8.31 -3.77 8.81
N TYR A 79 8.45 -3.61 10.13
CA TYR A 79 9.29 -4.47 10.97
C TYR A 79 8.55 -5.69 11.56
N ILE A 80 7.25 -5.87 11.32
CA ILE A 80 6.50 -7.08 11.67
C ILE A 80 6.34 -7.95 10.43
N HIS A 81 6.85 -9.17 10.49
CA HIS A 81 6.75 -10.10 9.38
C HIS A 81 5.32 -10.48 9.03
N LYS A 82 4.95 -10.37 7.75
CA LYS A 82 3.77 -11.00 7.16
C LYS A 82 4.07 -12.44 6.76
N ASN A 83 5.28 -12.68 6.26
CA ASN A 83 5.81 -13.98 5.88
C ASN A 83 7.23 -14.14 6.45
N LYS A 84 7.67 -15.37 6.66
CA LYS A 84 8.94 -15.66 7.32
C LYS A 84 10.17 -15.02 6.64
N TYR A 85 10.17 -14.94 5.33
CA TYR A 85 11.31 -14.50 4.51
C TYR A 85 11.00 -13.22 3.76
N ASP A 86 10.14 -12.37 4.29
CA ASP A 86 9.84 -11.08 3.71
C ASP A 86 10.86 -9.99 4.09
N TYR A 87 10.68 -8.80 3.58
CA TYR A 87 11.60 -7.68 3.73
C TYR A 87 11.68 -7.10 5.15
N ALA A 88 10.78 -7.51 6.06
CA ALA A 88 10.72 -6.97 7.43
C ALA A 88 12.06 -7.11 8.18
N SER A 89 12.86 -8.14 7.86
CA SER A 89 14.18 -8.35 8.48
C SER A 89 15.22 -7.27 8.12
N GLN A 90 15.13 -6.65 6.95
CA GLN A 90 16.01 -5.56 6.49
C GLN A 90 15.42 -4.18 6.74
N PHE A 91 14.11 -4.08 6.83
CA PHE A 91 13.38 -2.82 6.87
C PHE A 91 13.90 -1.83 7.91
N ALA A 92 14.20 -2.29 9.13
CA ALA A 92 14.62 -1.42 10.23
C ALA A 92 15.96 -0.69 9.95
N GLU A 93 16.84 -1.31 9.19
CA GLU A 93 18.16 -0.77 8.85
C GLU A 93 18.12 0.05 7.55
N GLU A 94 17.26 -0.32 6.60
CA GLU A 94 17.31 0.20 5.23
C GLU A 94 16.19 1.21 4.87
N TRP A 95 15.17 1.38 5.68
CA TRP A 95 14.01 2.20 5.30
C TRP A 95 14.34 3.64 4.86
N GLN A 96 15.36 4.28 5.43
CA GLN A 96 15.77 5.63 5.03
C GLN A 96 16.48 5.63 3.67
N ASN A 97 17.36 4.66 3.45
CA ASN A 97 18.07 4.51 2.18
C ASN A 97 17.07 4.20 1.07
N ASP A 98 16.13 3.31 1.34
CA ASP A 98 15.10 2.91 0.38
C ASP A 98 14.15 4.06 0.02
N LEU A 99 13.62 4.78 1.03
CA LEU A 99 12.76 5.93 0.79
C LEU A 99 13.48 7.04 0.04
N LYS A 100 14.76 7.27 0.37
CA LYS A 100 15.59 8.21 -0.37
C LYS A 100 15.73 7.79 -1.83
N ALA A 101 16.07 6.52 -2.09
CA ALA A 101 16.20 6.00 -3.45
C ALA A 101 14.88 6.08 -4.23
N LEU A 102 13.74 5.78 -3.58
CA LEU A 102 12.42 5.91 -4.16
C LEU A 102 12.15 7.37 -4.59
N VAL A 103 12.30 8.31 -3.66
CA VAL A 103 12.02 9.73 -3.93
C VAL A 103 12.97 10.30 -4.97
N GLU A 104 14.28 10.01 -4.89
CA GLU A 104 15.27 10.48 -5.88
C GLU A 104 14.97 9.95 -7.29
N ARG A 105 14.55 8.71 -7.42
CA ARG A 105 14.12 8.13 -8.70
C ARG A 105 12.88 8.84 -9.24
N ASP A 106 11.89 9.07 -8.39
CA ASP A 106 10.56 9.54 -8.77
C ASP A 106 10.49 11.07 -8.94
N TYR A 107 11.48 11.79 -8.43
CA TYR A 107 11.49 13.26 -8.36
C TYR A 107 11.17 13.92 -9.71
N ASN A 108 11.77 13.43 -10.78
CA ASN A 108 11.60 13.95 -12.14
C ASN A 108 10.48 13.24 -12.94
N HIS A 109 9.64 12.41 -12.28
CA HIS A 109 8.48 11.79 -12.89
C HIS A 109 7.20 12.55 -12.52
N PRO A 110 6.66 13.41 -13.39
CA PRO A 110 5.45 14.18 -13.10
C PRO A 110 4.21 13.31 -12.95
N CYS A 111 4.23 12.08 -13.41
CA CYS A 111 3.14 11.12 -13.20
C CYS A 111 2.99 10.71 -11.73
N VAL A 112 4.08 10.70 -10.95
CA VAL A 112 4.01 10.38 -9.52
C VAL A 112 3.39 11.56 -8.78
N VAL A 113 2.25 11.33 -8.16
CA VAL A 113 1.47 12.37 -7.48
C VAL A 113 1.30 12.15 -5.99
N MET A 114 1.74 10.99 -5.50
CA MET A 114 1.61 10.59 -4.10
C MET A 114 2.55 9.42 -3.79
N TYR A 115 3.07 9.38 -2.57
CA TYR A 115 3.82 8.24 -2.04
C TYR A 115 2.98 7.45 -1.03
N SER A 116 3.17 6.13 -0.99
CA SER A 116 2.61 5.28 0.06
C SER A 116 3.74 4.58 0.82
N THR A 117 3.73 4.71 2.14
CA THR A 117 4.78 4.17 3.00
C THR A 117 4.57 2.71 3.37
N GLY A 118 3.41 2.13 3.05
CA GLY A 118 3.14 0.72 3.37
C GLY A 118 1.72 0.28 3.06
N ASN A 119 1.52 -1.03 3.16
CA ASN A 119 0.23 -1.67 2.93
C ASN A 119 -0.16 -2.55 4.11
N GLU A 120 -1.31 -2.24 4.74
CA GLU A 120 -1.92 -3.07 5.80
C GLU A 120 -0.93 -3.48 6.91
N VAL A 121 -0.03 -2.59 7.25
CA VAL A 121 0.98 -2.85 8.27
C VAL A 121 0.37 -2.86 9.67
N ALA A 122 0.67 -3.88 10.44
CA ALA A 122 0.13 -4.10 11.78
C ALA A 122 0.47 -2.96 12.75
N GLU A 123 1.60 -2.37 12.53
CA GLU A 123 2.21 -1.33 13.37
C GLU A 123 1.34 -0.08 13.46
N THR A 124 0.54 0.24 12.43
CA THR A 124 -0.37 1.40 12.45
C THR A 124 -1.48 1.31 13.51
N GLY A 125 -1.72 0.14 14.08
CA GLY A 125 -2.60 -0.06 15.24
C GLY A 125 -1.95 0.25 16.60
N GLN A 126 -0.66 0.58 16.64
CA GLN A 126 0.13 0.75 17.84
C GLN A 126 0.76 2.15 17.92
N LYS A 127 0.92 2.70 19.12
CA LYS A 127 1.51 4.04 19.32
C LYS A 127 2.90 4.18 18.67
N LYS A 128 3.76 3.18 18.82
CA LYS A 128 5.11 3.17 18.23
C LYS A 128 5.04 3.22 16.70
N GLY A 129 4.18 2.42 16.10
CA GLY A 129 4.02 2.39 14.64
C GLY A 129 3.40 3.66 14.09
N ILE A 130 2.46 4.30 14.82
CA ILE A 130 1.92 5.61 14.44
C ILE A 130 3.02 6.69 14.46
N ALA A 131 3.88 6.69 15.49
CA ALA A 131 5.02 7.60 15.53
C ALA A 131 5.99 7.34 14.38
N PHE A 132 6.19 6.08 14.04
CA PHE A 132 7.05 5.69 12.92
C PHE A 132 6.44 6.09 11.55
N ALA A 133 5.12 5.96 11.38
CA ALA A 133 4.43 6.48 10.20
C ALA A 133 4.69 7.99 10.01
N ARG A 134 4.60 8.76 11.10
CA ARG A 134 4.94 10.18 11.09
C ARG A 134 6.39 10.42 10.70
N GLN A 135 7.31 9.67 11.28
CA GLN A 135 8.74 9.79 10.97
C GLN A 135 9.04 9.53 9.49
N MET A 136 8.41 8.53 8.86
CA MET A 136 8.56 8.28 7.41
C MET A 136 7.96 9.40 6.57
N THR A 137 6.76 9.90 6.95
CA THR A 137 6.13 11.04 6.28
C THR A 137 7.02 12.27 6.32
N ASP A 138 7.50 12.63 7.51
CA ASP A 138 8.37 13.79 7.72
C ASP A 138 9.70 13.61 6.97
N TYR A 139 10.24 12.38 6.90
CA TYR A 139 11.47 12.09 6.16
C TYR A 139 11.29 12.29 4.65
N ILE A 140 10.20 11.80 4.07
CA ILE A 140 9.88 12.06 2.65
C ILE A 140 9.79 13.57 2.41
N HIS A 141 9.13 14.32 3.29
CA HIS A 141 8.98 15.77 3.17
C HIS A 141 10.29 16.56 3.36
N THR A 142 11.37 15.93 3.77
CA THR A 142 12.71 16.59 3.66
C THR A 142 13.23 16.63 2.23
N MET A 143 12.62 15.88 1.30
CA MET A 143 13.09 15.70 -0.07
C MET A 143 12.04 16.07 -1.13
N ASP A 144 10.75 15.90 -0.83
CA ASP A 144 9.66 16.10 -1.80
C ASP A 144 8.36 16.53 -1.08
N ASP A 145 7.63 17.48 -1.67
CA ASP A 145 6.37 18.03 -1.13
C ASP A 145 5.13 17.22 -1.53
N ARG A 146 5.28 16.15 -2.31
CA ARG A 146 4.15 15.30 -2.71
C ARG A 146 3.51 14.64 -1.48
N PRO A 147 2.16 14.53 -1.45
CA PRO A 147 1.46 13.98 -0.30
C PRO A 147 1.83 12.51 -0.05
N VAL A 148 1.84 12.15 1.22
CA VAL A 148 2.18 10.82 1.71
C VAL A 148 0.96 10.14 2.32
N THR A 149 0.80 8.85 2.06
CA THR A 149 -0.25 7.99 2.60
C THR A 149 0.32 6.65 3.07
N CYS A 150 -0.53 5.82 3.65
CA CYS A 150 -0.31 4.40 3.89
C CYS A 150 -1.66 3.68 3.74
N GLY A 151 -1.67 2.54 3.08
CA GLY A 151 -2.87 1.73 2.94
C GLY A 151 -3.23 1.04 4.25
N ILE A 152 -4.28 1.49 4.94
CA ILE A 152 -4.71 0.94 6.23
C ILE A 152 -5.99 0.13 6.08
N ASN A 153 -5.93 -1.13 6.50
CA ASN A 153 -7.13 -1.92 6.75
C ASN A 153 -7.69 -1.54 8.13
N ILE A 154 -8.78 -0.78 8.15
CA ILE A 154 -9.33 -0.20 9.37
C ILE A 154 -9.81 -1.26 10.37
N PHE A 155 -10.33 -2.38 9.91
CA PHE A 155 -10.74 -3.48 10.77
C PHE A 155 -9.54 -4.20 11.40
N PHE A 156 -8.50 -4.47 10.61
CA PHE A 156 -7.25 -5.02 11.16
C PHE A 156 -6.59 -4.07 12.14
N ASN A 157 -6.58 -2.77 11.82
CA ASN A 157 -6.04 -1.75 12.72
C ASN A 157 -6.77 -1.74 14.09
N LEU A 158 -8.09 -1.89 14.10
CA LEU A 158 -8.85 -2.08 15.34
C LEU A 158 -8.38 -3.31 16.10
N LEU A 159 -8.28 -4.48 15.45
CA LEU A 159 -7.83 -5.72 16.08
C LEU A 159 -6.42 -5.57 16.67
N TYR A 160 -5.49 -4.98 15.93
CA TYR A 160 -4.13 -4.71 16.42
C TYR A 160 -4.14 -3.77 17.63
N SER A 161 -4.98 -2.74 17.62
CA SER A 161 -5.09 -1.81 18.75
C SER A 161 -5.62 -2.46 20.03
N LEU A 162 -6.31 -3.58 19.89
CA LEU A 162 -6.83 -4.41 20.97
C LEU A 162 -5.89 -5.58 21.36
N GLY A 163 -4.73 -5.67 20.71
CA GLY A 163 -3.74 -6.74 20.96
C GLY A 163 -3.95 -8.01 20.13
N PHE A 164 -4.92 -8.05 19.23
CA PHE A 164 -5.18 -9.18 18.33
C PHE A 164 -4.44 -8.99 17.00
N GLY A 165 -3.16 -9.37 16.94
CA GLY A 165 -2.37 -9.28 15.72
C GLY A 165 -2.75 -10.36 14.69
N ILE A 166 -3.06 -9.99 13.44
CA ILE A 166 -3.18 -10.93 12.32
C ILE A 166 -1.79 -11.38 11.86
N TYR A 167 -0.87 -10.43 11.76
CA TYR A 167 0.54 -10.66 11.47
C TYR A 167 1.36 -10.64 12.75
N SER A 168 2.37 -11.48 12.83
CA SER A 168 3.43 -11.47 13.85
C SER A 168 4.55 -12.42 13.43
N ASP A 169 5.76 -12.17 13.90
CA ASP A 169 6.93 -13.01 13.62
C ASP A 169 6.69 -14.48 13.99
N LYS A 170 6.06 -14.72 15.16
CA LYS A 170 5.68 -16.08 15.60
C LYS A 170 4.71 -16.76 14.62
N LYS A 171 3.75 -16.04 14.05
CA LYS A 171 2.80 -16.60 13.06
C LYS A 171 3.50 -16.87 11.73
N ALA A 172 4.38 -15.98 11.28
CA ALA A 172 5.17 -16.17 10.09
C ALA A 172 6.08 -17.42 10.20
N ASP A 173 6.74 -17.60 11.33
CA ASP A 173 7.56 -18.80 11.62
C ASP A 173 6.73 -20.08 11.65
N ASN A 174 5.57 -20.06 12.29
CA ASN A 174 4.70 -21.23 12.37
C ASN A 174 4.13 -21.60 10.99
N ALA A 175 3.75 -20.62 10.17
CA ALA A 175 3.28 -20.87 8.81
C ALA A 175 4.36 -21.53 7.95
N ALA A 176 5.62 -21.13 8.09
CA ALA A 176 6.73 -21.72 7.35
C ALA A 176 7.07 -23.16 7.78
N LYS A 177 6.75 -23.55 9.02
CA LYS A 177 6.97 -24.91 9.55
C LYS A 177 5.80 -25.86 9.29
N ALA A 178 4.64 -25.35 8.94
CA ALA A 178 3.47 -26.18 8.72
C ALA A 178 3.59 -27.01 7.43
N PRO A 179 3.34 -28.32 7.47
CA PRO A 179 3.24 -29.10 6.24
C PRO A 179 2.11 -28.51 5.38
N LYS A 180 2.26 -28.56 4.04
CA LYS A 180 1.43 -27.92 2.98
C LYS A 180 -0.09 -28.23 3.03
N LYS A 181 -0.69 -28.35 4.18
CA LYS A 181 -2.15 -28.28 4.35
C LYS A 181 -2.51 -26.80 4.42
N LYS A 182 -3.14 -26.34 3.34
CA LYS A 182 -3.67 -24.98 3.15
C LYS A 182 -4.35 -24.45 4.41
N LYS A 183 -3.63 -23.74 5.26
CA LYS A 183 -4.23 -22.72 6.11
C LYS A 183 -3.86 -21.41 5.44
N SER A 184 -4.82 -20.77 4.84
CA SER A 184 -4.68 -19.41 4.32
C SER A 184 -4.18 -18.49 5.44
N VAL A 185 -3.17 -17.69 5.17
CA VAL A 185 -2.56 -16.76 6.11
C VAL A 185 -2.61 -15.36 5.50
N GLY A 186 -2.84 -14.34 6.30
CA GLY A 186 -2.84 -12.95 5.85
C GLY A 186 -3.98 -12.61 4.90
N SER A 187 -3.67 -12.04 3.74
CA SER A 187 -4.64 -11.60 2.75
C SER A 187 -5.49 -12.76 2.21
N GLU A 188 -4.92 -13.96 2.10
CA GLU A 188 -5.63 -15.16 1.66
C GLU A 188 -6.69 -15.59 2.69
N PHE A 189 -6.34 -15.60 3.98
CA PHE A 189 -7.31 -15.84 5.05
C PHE A 189 -8.45 -14.82 5.03
N PHE A 190 -8.12 -13.56 4.74
CA PHE A 190 -9.10 -12.50 4.70
C PHE A 190 -10.03 -12.61 3.49
N ASN A 191 -9.51 -12.99 2.34
CA ASN A 191 -10.30 -13.26 1.13
C ASN A 191 -11.22 -14.46 1.36
N ASP A 192 -10.75 -15.53 2.02
CA ASP A 192 -11.56 -16.68 2.39
C ASP A 192 -12.65 -16.30 3.40
N LEU A 193 -12.31 -15.50 4.41
CA LEU A 193 -13.26 -14.98 5.40
C LEU A 193 -14.27 -14.01 4.75
N ALA A 194 -13.84 -13.15 3.84
CA ALA A 194 -14.72 -12.27 3.08
C ALA A 194 -15.64 -13.06 2.16
N GLY A 195 -15.14 -14.13 1.55
CA GLY A 195 -15.96 -15.08 0.78
C GLY A 195 -17.01 -15.77 1.64
N LEU A 196 -16.65 -16.14 2.87
CA LEU A 196 -17.56 -16.84 3.81
C LEU A 196 -18.59 -15.89 4.45
N LEU A 197 -18.15 -14.70 4.89
CA LEU A 197 -19.01 -13.74 5.61
C LEU A 197 -19.73 -12.76 4.66
N GLY A 198 -19.30 -12.68 3.41
CA GLY A 198 -19.76 -11.73 2.41
C GLY A 198 -19.18 -10.32 2.59
N ALA A 199 -19.01 -9.63 1.48
CA ALA A 199 -18.46 -8.27 1.44
C ALA A 199 -19.25 -7.27 2.30
N THR A 200 -20.55 -7.49 2.48
CA THR A 200 -21.44 -6.64 3.28
C THR A 200 -21.09 -6.67 4.77
N THR A 201 -20.80 -7.86 5.33
CA THR A 201 -20.45 -8.01 6.76
C THR A 201 -19.14 -7.29 7.07
N MET A 202 -18.17 -7.34 6.15
CA MET A 202 -16.91 -6.61 6.29
C MET A 202 -17.09 -5.11 6.22
N LYS A 203 -17.97 -4.62 5.33
CA LYS A 203 -18.34 -3.20 5.25
C LYS A 203 -18.97 -2.72 6.56
N ILE A 204 -19.91 -3.48 7.13
CA ILE A 204 -20.54 -3.18 8.41
C ILE A 204 -19.48 -3.15 9.52
N GLY A 205 -18.57 -4.12 9.57
CA GLY A 205 -17.47 -4.15 10.53
C GLY A 205 -16.59 -2.91 10.45
N ALA A 206 -16.28 -2.45 9.24
CA ALA A 206 -15.48 -1.24 9.02
C ALA A 206 -16.18 0.06 9.43
N THR A 207 -17.53 0.09 9.47
CA THR A 207 -18.30 1.27 9.93
C THR A 207 -18.44 1.37 11.45
N MET A 208 -17.96 0.39 12.21
CA MET A 208 -18.03 0.42 13.68
C MET A 208 -17.30 1.66 14.24
N PRO A 209 -17.91 2.39 15.20
CA PRO A 209 -17.29 3.60 15.79
C PRO A 209 -15.87 3.36 16.33
N GLY A 210 -15.58 2.17 16.83
CA GLY A 210 -14.26 1.76 17.29
C GLY A 210 -13.19 1.78 16.21
N CYS A 211 -13.53 1.47 14.96
CA CYS A 211 -12.60 1.48 13.83
C CYS A 211 -12.05 2.90 13.60
N ASN A 212 -12.93 3.88 13.47
CA ASN A 212 -12.51 5.28 13.28
C ASN A 212 -11.74 5.81 14.51
N ALA A 213 -12.21 5.53 15.71
CA ALA A 213 -11.56 6.01 16.94
C ALA A 213 -10.11 5.52 17.08
N LYS A 214 -9.81 4.31 16.57
CA LYS A 214 -8.48 3.71 16.65
C LYS A 214 -7.59 4.07 15.45
N THR A 215 -8.16 4.25 14.25
CA THR A 215 -7.38 4.54 13.04
C THR A 215 -7.11 6.02 12.81
N LYS A 216 -7.93 6.94 13.35
CA LYS A 216 -7.76 8.38 13.15
C LYS A 216 -6.36 8.91 13.48
N HIS A 217 -5.70 8.33 14.49
CA HIS A 217 -4.35 8.74 14.88
C HIS A 217 -3.29 8.31 13.87
N ALA A 218 -3.46 7.13 13.24
CA ALA A 218 -2.60 6.69 12.16
C ALA A 218 -2.77 7.60 10.93
N PHE A 219 -4.02 7.92 10.55
CA PHE A 219 -4.28 8.86 9.45
C PHE A 219 -3.77 10.27 9.72
N ALA A 220 -3.77 10.72 10.97
CA ALA A 220 -3.19 12.01 11.35
C ALA A 220 -1.65 12.03 11.27
N ALA A 221 -1.00 10.90 11.07
CA ALA A 221 0.45 10.78 10.88
C ALA A 221 0.88 10.91 9.42
N MET A 222 -0.05 11.08 8.48
CA MET A 222 0.17 11.21 7.04
C MET A 222 -0.72 12.31 6.46
N ASP A 223 -0.53 12.67 5.20
CA ASP A 223 -1.26 13.77 4.55
C ASP A 223 -2.62 13.33 4.01
N VAL A 224 -2.71 12.09 3.55
CA VAL A 224 -3.93 11.52 2.96
C VAL A 224 -4.30 10.23 3.66
N ALA A 225 -5.55 10.10 4.08
CA ALA A 225 -6.04 8.86 4.67
C ALA A 225 -6.25 7.78 3.60
N GLY A 226 -5.42 6.74 3.65
CA GLY A 226 -5.46 5.60 2.74
C GLY A 226 -6.27 4.44 3.33
N TYR A 227 -7.49 4.24 2.83
CA TYR A 227 -8.37 3.14 3.28
C TYR A 227 -8.26 1.95 2.35
N ASN A 228 -7.80 0.81 2.87
CA ASN A 228 -7.97 -0.46 2.20
C ASN A 228 -9.34 -1.03 2.53
N TYR A 229 -10.03 -1.58 1.50
CA TYR A 229 -11.40 -2.13 1.61
C TYR A 229 -12.46 -1.15 2.12
N GLY A 230 -12.19 0.15 2.09
CA GLY A 230 -13.10 1.21 2.49
C GLY A 230 -14.17 1.53 1.44
N ILE A 231 -14.78 0.52 0.84
CA ILE A 231 -15.81 0.68 -0.20
C ILE A 231 -17.14 1.01 0.48
N LYS A 232 -17.76 2.12 0.06
CA LYS A 232 -19.14 2.48 0.44
C LYS A 232 -20.16 1.68 -0.37
#